data_9bdf45bfe2c030a5e04f6da95f02aa23
#
_entry.id   9bdf45bfe2c030a5e04f6da95f02aa23
#
_cell.length_a   1.000
_cell.length_b   1.000
_cell.length_c   1.000
_cell.angle_alpha   90.00
_cell.angle_beta   90.00
_cell.angle_gamma   90.00
#
_symmetry.space_group_name_H-M   'P 1'
#
loop_
_entity.id
_entity.type
_entity.pdbx_description
1 polymer ?
#
loop_
_entity_poly.entity_id
_entity_poly.type
_entity_poly.pdbx_seq_one_letter_code
_entity_poly.pdbx_strand_id
1 'polypeptide(L)'
;MAVLNEEQVMLRDAARDWTQEKSPVTALRKLRDTKSATGFDAAAWTDMAQMGWAGVIIPEAHGGADFGYRSLGLVLEETGRTLTASPLVSTALTAATALMLGGSEAQQAAWLPKIAAGEIVATLAVDETAHHHPSTIALTATKSGSGYVLNGTKSFVLDGGSADLLIVVARTSGAKSDEAGITLFLVDGSAKGLTRQNLTMVDSRAVANLTLSNVEVTADSVLGPVDGGFAILEQTLDRARAGLAAEMIGTATQAFEITLDYLKTRTQFGQGIGTFQALQHRAAKLYTDLELARSCVQAALDAIDEKSNDIRALASLAKAKAADVLHLASNEMVQMHGGIGMTDAHDAGLYMKRARVAEATFGGSSYHRDRYAKLGGF
;
A
#
# COMPACT_ATOMS: atom_id res chain seq x y z
N MET A 1 22.70 8.10 0.02
CA MET A 1 21.56 8.10 -0.90
C MET A 1 22.01 7.47 -2.19
N ALA A 2 21.38 6.40 -2.65
CA ALA A 2 21.61 5.92 -4.00
C ALA A 2 21.19 7.03 -4.98
N VAL A 3 22.07 7.35 -5.92
CA VAL A 3 21.81 8.39 -6.91
C VAL A 3 20.76 7.86 -7.89
N LEU A 4 19.68 8.60 -8.08
CA LEU A 4 18.69 8.30 -9.12
C LEU A 4 19.32 8.48 -10.50
N ASN A 5 19.01 7.58 -11.42
CA ASN A 5 19.34 7.78 -12.83
C ASN A 5 18.43 8.85 -13.47
N GLU A 6 18.73 9.27 -14.70
CA GLU A 6 17.99 10.35 -15.38
C GLU A 6 16.51 9.98 -15.57
N GLU A 7 16.20 8.72 -15.92
CA GLU A 7 14.84 8.26 -16.14
C GLU A 7 14.03 8.22 -14.83
N GLN A 8 14.66 7.82 -13.72
CA GLN A 8 14.04 7.85 -12.40
C GLN A 8 13.76 9.28 -11.93
N VAL A 9 14.67 10.22 -12.23
CA VAL A 9 14.45 11.65 -11.95
C VAL A 9 13.25 12.16 -12.76
N MET A 10 13.20 11.86 -14.06
CA MET A 10 12.07 12.25 -14.91
C MET A 10 10.74 11.66 -14.44
N LEU A 11 10.73 10.37 -14.06
CA LEU A 11 9.53 9.71 -13.54
C LEU A 11 9.05 10.37 -12.25
N ARG A 12 9.95 10.62 -11.30
CA ARG A 12 9.62 11.31 -10.04
C ARG A 12 9.05 12.70 -10.29
N ASP A 13 9.71 13.48 -11.13
CA ASP A 13 9.32 14.87 -11.40
C ASP A 13 7.96 14.91 -12.12
N ALA A 14 7.73 14.01 -13.10
CA ALA A 14 6.43 13.85 -13.74
C ALA A 14 5.34 13.43 -12.74
N ALA A 15 5.66 12.53 -11.81
CA ALA A 15 4.71 12.12 -10.76
C ALA A 15 4.37 13.28 -9.82
N ARG A 16 5.36 14.08 -9.43
CA ARG A 16 5.18 15.28 -8.61
C ARG A 16 4.26 16.29 -9.29
N ASP A 17 4.57 16.64 -10.53
CA ASP A 17 3.80 17.65 -11.28
C ASP A 17 2.35 17.17 -11.45
N TRP A 18 2.16 15.92 -11.84
CA TRP A 18 0.83 15.35 -12.00
C TRP A 18 0.03 15.33 -10.70
N THR A 19 0.64 14.88 -9.60
CA THR A 19 -0.08 14.77 -8.31
C THR A 19 -0.48 16.14 -7.79
N GLN A 20 0.36 17.17 -7.96
CA GLN A 20 0.05 18.54 -7.57
C GLN A 20 -1.06 19.14 -8.44
N GLU A 21 -1.06 18.89 -9.74
CA GLU A 21 -2.04 19.45 -10.66
C GLU A 21 -3.37 18.68 -10.67
N LYS A 22 -3.32 17.35 -10.80
CA LYS A 22 -4.51 16.50 -11.04
C LYS A 22 -5.08 15.88 -9.77
N SER A 23 -4.27 15.66 -8.74
CA SER A 23 -4.70 15.02 -7.50
C SER A 23 -4.20 15.76 -6.24
N PRO A 24 -4.42 17.08 -6.14
CA PRO A 24 -4.13 17.80 -4.90
C PRO A 24 -5.01 17.27 -3.76
N VAL A 25 -4.68 17.60 -2.50
CA VAL A 25 -5.44 17.15 -1.31
C VAL A 25 -6.94 17.45 -1.39
N THR A 26 -7.32 18.51 -2.11
CA THR A 26 -8.72 18.84 -2.38
C THR A 26 -9.46 17.74 -3.17
N ALA A 27 -8.77 16.96 -3.99
CA ALA A 27 -9.36 15.81 -4.67
C ALA A 27 -9.79 14.72 -3.68
N LEU A 28 -8.96 14.42 -2.66
CA LEU A 28 -9.34 13.51 -1.57
C LEU A 28 -10.54 14.06 -0.78
N ARG A 29 -10.56 15.38 -0.48
CA ARG A 29 -11.72 16.02 0.16
C ARG A 29 -12.99 15.81 -0.65
N LYS A 30 -12.94 15.99 -1.98
CA LYS A 30 -14.08 15.75 -2.87
C LYS A 30 -14.57 14.30 -2.79
N LEU A 31 -13.66 13.31 -2.83
CA LEU A 31 -14.02 11.89 -2.69
C LEU A 31 -14.71 11.60 -1.35
N ARG A 32 -14.18 12.16 -0.25
CA ARG A 32 -14.75 12.06 1.08
C ARG A 32 -16.16 12.65 1.14
N ASP A 33 -16.32 13.88 0.67
CA ASP A 33 -17.56 14.65 0.82
C ASP A 33 -18.68 14.11 -0.10
N THR A 34 -18.32 13.56 -1.26
CA THR A 34 -19.25 12.89 -2.18
C THR A 34 -19.50 11.42 -1.81
N LYS A 35 -18.79 10.88 -0.80
CA LYS A 35 -18.88 9.46 -0.40
C LYS A 35 -18.68 8.53 -1.61
N SER A 36 -17.59 8.74 -2.35
CA SER A 36 -17.26 7.96 -3.52
C SER A 36 -17.40 6.46 -3.26
N ALA A 37 -18.14 5.75 -4.10
CA ALA A 37 -18.35 4.31 -3.96
C ALA A 37 -17.08 3.50 -4.24
N THR A 38 -16.21 3.99 -5.13
CA THR A 38 -14.94 3.36 -5.51
C THR A 38 -13.79 3.79 -4.60
N GLY A 39 -13.92 4.96 -3.90
CA GLY A 39 -12.87 5.53 -3.04
C GLY A 39 -11.69 6.11 -3.82
N PHE A 40 -11.75 6.20 -5.14
CA PHE A 40 -10.80 6.87 -6.03
C PHE A 40 -11.52 7.48 -7.22
N ASP A 41 -10.84 8.37 -7.94
CA ASP A 41 -11.33 8.96 -9.19
C ASP A 41 -10.92 8.09 -10.37
N ALA A 42 -11.88 7.58 -11.13
CA ALA A 42 -11.63 6.69 -12.27
C ALA A 42 -10.86 7.38 -13.41
N ALA A 43 -11.10 8.67 -13.64
CA ALA A 43 -10.36 9.43 -14.64
C ALA A 43 -8.89 9.59 -14.21
N ALA A 44 -8.63 9.89 -12.94
CA ALA A 44 -7.27 9.97 -12.40
C ALA A 44 -6.56 8.61 -12.50
N TRP A 45 -7.25 7.49 -12.25
CA TRP A 45 -6.68 6.15 -12.44
C TRP A 45 -6.32 5.88 -13.90
N THR A 46 -7.19 6.24 -14.84
CA THR A 46 -6.92 6.12 -16.28
C THR A 46 -5.71 6.95 -16.69
N ASP A 47 -5.60 8.19 -16.21
CA ASP A 47 -4.44 9.05 -16.48
C ASP A 47 -3.14 8.43 -15.93
N MET A 48 -3.15 7.90 -14.70
CA MET A 48 -1.99 7.20 -14.11
C MET A 48 -1.56 6.00 -14.96
N ALA A 49 -2.51 5.23 -15.46
CA ALA A 49 -2.23 4.09 -16.33
C ALA A 49 -1.64 4.54 -17.67
N GLN A 50 -2.17 5.62 -18.28
CA GLN A 50 -1.63 6.22 -19.51
C GLN A 50 -0.21 6.76 -19.32
N MET A 51 0.13 7.23 -18.11
CA MET A 51 1.50 7.59 -17.74
C MET A 51 2.40 6.36 -17.46
N GLY A 52 1.88 5.16 -17.60
CA GLY A 52 2.59 3.89 -17.40
C GLY A 52 2.75 3.48 -15.92
N TRP A 53 2.13 4.19 -14.96
CA TRP A 53 2.38 3.92 -13.53
C TRP A 53 1.78 2.60 -13.05
N ALA A 54 0.70 2.15 -13.66
CA ALA A 54 0.10 0.84 -13.37
C ALA A 54 0.99 -0.33 -13.82
N GLY A 55 1.88 -0.10 -14.80
CA GLY A 55 2.77 -1.10 -15.39
C GLY A 55 4.26 -0.95 -15.04
N VAL A 56 4.65 -0.06 -14.11
CA VAL A 56 6.07 0.25 -13.82
C VAL A 56 6.89 -1.01 -13.52
N ILE A 57 6.38 -1.94 -12.73
CA ILE A 57 7.08 -3.18 -12.32
C ILE A 57 6.75 -4.38 -13.22
N ILE A 58 5.79 -4.25 -14.13
CA ILE A 58 5.35 -5.34 -15.00
C ILE A 58 6.33 -5.48 -16.15
N PRO A 59 6.74 -6.73 -16.51
CA PRO A 59 7.64 -6.95 -17.64
C PRO A 59 7.11 -6.41 -18.97
N GLU A 60 7.99 -5.96 -19.84
CA GLU A 60 7.64 -5.46 -21.19
C GLU A 60 6.84 -6.47 -22.01
N ALA A 61 7.12 -7.77 -21.87
CA ALA A 61 6.37 -8.85 -22.52
C ALA A 61 4.87 -8.86 -22.16
N HIS A 62 4.49 -8.20 -21.08
CA HIS A 62 3.11 -8.06 -20.60
C HIS A 62 2.63 -6.60 -20.62
N GLY A 63 3.26 -5.74 -21.42
CA GLY A 63 2.85 -4.36 -21.63
C GLY A 63 3.25 -3.39 -20.51
N GLY A 64 4.13 -3.78 -19.61
CA GLY A 64 4.71 -2.92 -18.59
C GLY A 64 6.04 -2.29 -19.03
N ALA A 65 6.72 -1.62 -18.08
CA ALA A 65 7.99 -0.93 -18.32
C ALA A 65 9.21 -1.66 -17.75
N ASP A 66 9.02 -2.70 -16.91
CA ASP A 66 10.08 -3.42 -16.19
C ASP A 66 11.09 -2.50 -15.49
N PHE A 67 10.59 -1.39 -14.93
CA PHE A 67 11.42 -0.31 -14.41
C PHE A 67 11.73 -0.44 -12.91
N GLY A 68 11.29 -1.54 -12.29
CA GLY A 68 11.63 -1.95 -10.94
C GLY A 68 10.80 -1.31 -9.82
N TYR A 69 10.94 -1.88 -8.64
CA TYR A 69 10.21 -1.44 -7.43
C TYR A 69 10.71 -0.11 -6.90
N ARG A 70 12.00 0.20 -7.12
CA ARG A 70 12.55 1.52 -6.79
C ARG A 70 11.80 2.63 -7.52
N SER A 71 11.56 2.45 -8.80
CA SER A 71 10.85 3.42 -9.65
C SER A 71 9.38 3.56 -9.27
N LEU A 72 8.68 2.44 -9.00
CA LEU A 72 7.32 2.50 -8.46
C LEU A 72 7.29 3.20 -7.09
N GLY A 73 8.30 2.99 -6.25
CA GLY A 73 8.46 3.67 -4.97
C GLY A 73 8.51 5.20 -5.09
N LEU A 74 9.15 5.73 -6.13
CA LEU A 74 9.18 7.18 -6.40
C LEU A 74 7.76 7.73 -6.72
N VAL A 75 7.00 7.00 -7.53
CA VAL A 75 5.60 7.37 -7.82
C VAL A 75 4.75 7.32 -6.54
N LEU A 76 4.90 6.25 -5.74
CA LEU A 76 4.17 6.10 -4.47
C LEU A 76 4.54 7.19 -3.46
N GLU A 77 5.80 7.63 -3.41
CA GLU A 77 6.22 8.73 -2.56
C GLU A 77 5.51 10.04 -2.96
N GLU A 78 5.44 10.37 -4.25
CA GLU A 78 4.76 11.59 -4.70
C GLU A 78 3.24 11.51 -4.54
N THR A 79 2.61 10.34 -4.76
CA THR A 79 1.18 10.14 -4.47
C THR A 79 0.88 10.25 -2.97
N GLY A 80 1.82 9.83 -2.11
CA GLY A 80 1.73 10.00 -0.66
C GLY A 80 1.73 11.47 -0.23
N ARG A 81 2.50 12.33 -0.89
CA ARG A 81 2.58 13.77 -0.60
C ARG A 81 1.22 14.48 -0.71
N THR A 82 0.43 14.12 -1.69
CA THR A 82 -0.89 14.72 -1.95
C THR A 82 -2.06 13.89 -1.43
N LEU A 83 -1.78 12.81 -0.70
CA LEU A 83 -2.79 11.85 -0.21
C LEU A 83 -3.64 11.25 -1.35
N THR A 84 -3.07 11.12 -2.53
CA THR A 84 -3.78 10.62 -3.72
C THR A 84 -4.39 9.24 -3.46
N ALA A 85 -5.71 9.13 -3.60
CA ALA A 85 -6.43 7.87 -3.49
C ALA A 85 -6.46 7.18 -4.87
N SER A 86 -5.84 6.00 -4.96
CA SER A 86 -5.76 5.23 -6.20
C SER A 86 -5.52 3.75 -5.92
N PRO A 87 -5.80 2.84 -6.87
CA PRO A 87 -5.48 1.42 -6.76
C PRO A 87 -4.00 1.06 -6.97
N LEU A 88 -3.07 2.02 -6.97
CA LEU A 88 -1.64 1.72 -7.20
C LEU A 88 -1.10 0.68 -6.23
N VAL A 89 -1.41 0.79 -4.92
CA VAL A 89 -0.90 -0.16 -3.90
C VAL A 89 -1.55 -1.52 -4.04
N SER A 90 -2.86 -1.60 -4.24
CA SER A 90 -3.59 -2.88 -4.36
C SER A 90 -3.31 -3.58 -5.68
N THR A 91 -3.36 -2.84 -6.80
CA THR A 91 -3.35 -3.36 -8.16
C THR A 91 -1.93 -3.38 -8.74
N ALA A 92 -1.31 -2.21 -8.92
CA ALA A 92 -0.02 -2.09 -9.60
C ALA A 92 1.15 -2.67 -8.78
N LEU A 93 1.09 -2.57 -7.46
CA LEU A 93 2.13 -3.12 -6.58
C LEU A 93 1.79 -4.54 -6.14
N THR A 94 0.68 -4.74 -5.39
CA THR A 94 0.46 -5.99 -4.66
C THR A 94 -0.05 -7.12 -5.56
N ALA A 95 -1.11 -6.88 -6.35
CA ALA A 95 -1.69 -7.92 -7.20
C ALA A 95 -0.75 -8.27 -8.38
N ALA A 96 -0.15 -7.27 -9.02
CA ALA A 96 0.84 -7.50 -10.08
C ALA A 96 2.03 -8.33 -9.55
N THR A 97 2.55 -8.00 -8.37
CA THR A 97 3.62 -8.77 -7.72
C THR A 97 3.23 -10.22 -7.48
N ALA A 98 2.03 -10.48 -6.93
CA ALA A 98 1.57 -11.84 -6.69
C ALA A 98 1.47 -12.66 -7.99
N LEU A 99 0.96 -12.05 -9.06
CA LEU A 99 0.89 -12.67 -10.38
C LEU A 99 2.27 -12.96 -10.98
N MET A 100 3.20 -12.03 -10.86
CA MET A 100 4.59 -12.22 -11.35
C MET A 100 5.33 -13.31 -10.58
N LEU A 101 5.10 -13.44 -9.26
CA LEU A 101 5.78 -14.44 -8.43
C LEU A 101 5.17 -15.84 -8.50
N GLY A 102 3.87 -15.95 -8.65
CA GLY A 102 3.15 -17.22 -8.54
C GLY A 102 2.29 -17.60 -9.75
N GLY A 103 2.03 -16.68 -10.66
CA GLY A 103 1.17 -16.94 -11.81
C GLY A 103 1.83 -17.83 -12.86
N SER A 104 1.06 -18.75 -13.44
CA SER A 104 1.46 -19.45 -14.65
C SER A 104 1.60 -18.46 -15.82
N GLU A 105 2.31 -18.85 -16.88
CA GLU A 105 2.43 -18.02 -18.09
C GLU A 105 1.07 -17.60 -18.64
N ALA A 106 0.09 -18.51 -18.62
CA ALA A 106 -1.29 -18.21 -19.05
C ALA A 106 -1.97 -17.17 -18.13
N GLN A 107 -1.80 -17.28 -16.82
CA GLN A 107 -2.34 -16.32 -15.86
C GLN A 107 -1.68 -14.94 -15.99
N GLN A 108 -0.35 -14.90 -16.13
CA GLN A 108 0.39 -13.65 -16.34
C GLN A 108 -0.04 -12.98 -17.66
N ALA A 109 -0.12 -13.72 -18.76
CA ALA A 109 -0.56 -13.21 -20.05
C ALA A 109 -2.03 -12.73 -20.05
N ALA A 110 -2.89 -13.33 -19.23
CA ALA A 110 -4.30 -12.93 -19.13
C ALA A 110 -4.53 -11.67 -18.30
N TRP A 111 -3.72 -11.43 -17.24
CA TRP A 111 -4.02 -10.42 -16.24
C TRP A 111 -3.04 -9.26 -16.20
N LEU A 112 -1.73 -9.48 -16.38
CA LEU A 112 -0.73 -8.41 -16.27
C LEU A 112 -0.93 -7.29 -17.32
N PRO A 113 -1.27 -7.57 -18.60
CA PRO A 113 -1.54 -6.52 -19.57
C PRO A 113 -2.71 -5.63 -19.18
N LYS A 114 -3.77 -6.21 -18.62
CA LYS A 114 -4.95 -5.46 -18.16
C LYS A 114 -4.64 -4.57 -16.96
N ILE A 115 -3.77 -5.05 -16.06
CA ILE A 115 -3.27 -4.24 -14.94
C ILE A 115 -2.42 -3.10 -15.47
N ALA A 116 -1.46 -3.37 -16.37
CA ALA A 116 -0.57 -2.36 -16.94
C ALA A 116 -1.34 -1.25 -17.67
N ALA A 117 -2.42 -1.62 -18.37
CA ALA A 117 -3.31 -0.69 -19.06
C ALA A 117 -4.31 0.02 -18.12
N GLY A 118 -4.38 -0.36 -16.83
CA GLY A 118 -5.36 0.19 -15.88
C GLY A 118 -6.81 -0.21 -16.15
N GLU A 119 -7.03 -1.23 -16.96
CA GLU A 119 -8.36 -1.71 -17.36
C GLU A 119 -9.12 -2.39 -16.22
N ILE A 120 -8.39 -2.93 -15.25
CA ILE A 120 -8.94 -3.63 -14.10
C ILE A 120 -8.35 -3.13 -12.79
N VAL A 121 -9.13 -3.27 -11.74
CA VAL A 121 -8.67 -3.19 -10.35
C VAL A 121 -8.47 -4.60 -9.83
N ALA A 122 -7.27 -4.91 -9.34
CA ALA A 122 -6.94 -6.20 -8.76
C ALA A 122 -6.45 -6.02 -7.32
N THR A 123 -6.73 -6.97 -6.44
CA THR A 123 -6.33 -6.86 -5.03
C THR A 123 -6.02 -8.21 -4.39
N LEU A 124 -5.26 -8.18 -3.30
CA LEU A 124 -4.91 -9.32 -2.47
C LEU A 124 -5.76 -9.33 -1.19
N ALA A 125 -6.53 -10.40 -0.97
CA ALA A 125 -7.39 -10.60 0.18
C ALA A 125 -6.75 -11.59 1.16
N VAL A 126 -6.14 -11.09 2.25
CA VAL A 126 -5.34 -11.86 3.22
C VAL A 126 -6.03 -11.93 4.57
N ASP A 127 -6.14 -10.80 5.26
CA ASP A 127 -6.52 -10.74 6.66
C ASP A 127 -7.99 -11.11 6.90
N GLU A 128 -8.26 -11.75 8.03
CA GLU A 128 -9.60 -12.21 8.44
C GLU A 128 -10.06 -11.55 9.74
N THR A 129 -9.20 -10.73 10.33
CA THR A 129 -9.44 -9.97 11.56
C THR A 129 -8.91 -8.55 11.43
N ALA A 130 -9.12 -7.74 12.48
CA ALA A 130 -8.57 -6.38 12.54
C ALA A 130 -7.03 -6.33 12.66
N HIS A 131 -6.40 -7.46 12.98
CA HIS A 131 -4.95 -7.56 13.12
C HIS A 131 -4.35 -8.33 11.95
N HIS A 132 -3.21 -7.85 11.45
CA HIS A 132 -2.48 -8.48 10.37
C HIS A 132 -1.77 -9.76 10.84
N HIS A 133 -2.25 -10.93 10.35
CA HIS A 133 -1.69 -12.24 10.64
C HIS A 133 -1.74 -13.14 9.38
N PRO A 134 -0.80 -12.97 8.43
CA PRO A 134 -0.88 -13.59 7.11
C PRO A 134 -0.76 -15.14 7.12
N SER A 135 -0.24 -15.75 8.19
CA SER A 135 -0.23 -17.21 8.37
C SER A 135 -1.51 -17.75 8.99
N THR A 136 -2.35 -16.89 9.62
CA THR A 136 -3.56 -17.32 10.33
C THR A 136 -4.76 -17.22 9.41
N ILE A 137 -5.00 -18.28 8.62
CA ILE A 137 -6.04 -18.36 7.60
C ILE A 137 -7.07 -19.41 7.95
N ALA A 138 -8.33 -18.99 8.12
CA ALA A 138 -9.48 -19.85 8.39
C ALA A 138 -10.42 -20.01 7.18
N LEU A 139 -10.40 -19.08 6.19
CA LEU A 139 -11.14 -19.24 4.94
C LEU A 139 -10.70 -20.54 4.27
N THR A 140 -11.65 -21.44 4.03
CA THR A 140 -11.38 -22.78 3.48
C THR A 140 -11.54 -22.81 1.96
N ALA A 141 -10.71 -23.62 1.31
CA ALA A 141 -10.87 -24.01 -0.08
C ALA A 141 -10.94 -25.53 -0.13
N THR A 142 -12.15 -26.06 -0.29
CA THR A 142 -12.40 -27.50 -0.33
C THR A 142 -12.42 -27.98 -1.78
N LYS A 143 -11.68 -29.06 -2.09
CA LYS A 143 -11.67 -29.64 -3.43
C LYS A 143 -13.06 -30.12 -3.83
N SER A 144 -13.53 -29.76 -5.02
CA SER A 144 -14.83 -30.14 -5.58
C SER A 144 -14.68 -30.43 -7.07
N GLY A 145 -14.82 -31.70 -7.44
CA GLY A 145 -14.54 -32.13 -8.81
C GLY A 145 -13.14 -31.79 -9.28
N SER A 146 -13.00 -31.05 -10.35
CA SER A 146 -11.72 -30.55 -10.88
C SER A 146 -11.30 -29.20 -10.30
N GLY A 147 -12.14 -28.55 -9.46
CA GLY A 147 -11.87 -27.24 -8.90
C GLY A 147 -11.96 -27.20 -7.39
N TYR A 148 -12.29 -26.03 -6.85
CA TYR A 148 -12.42 -25.78 -5.42
C TYR A 148 -13.66 -24.95 -5.11
N VAL A 149 -14.16 -25.09 -3.88
CA VAL A 149 -15.24 -24.28 -3.31
C VAL A 149 -14.67 -23.50 -2.13
N LEU A 150 -14.74 -22.17 -2.19
CA LEU A 150 -14.21 -21.26 -1.19
C LEU A 150 -15.33 -20.82 -0.23
N ASN A 151 -15.07 -20.90 1.08
CA ASN A 151 -15.99 -20.49 2.14
C ASN A 151 -15.25 -19.75 3.25
N GLY A 152 -15.72 -18.56 3.63
CA GLY A 152 -15.18 -17.76 4.72
C GLY A 152 -15.24 -16.26 4.46
N THR A 153 -14.46 -15.50 5.21
CA THR A 153 -14.46 -14.03 5.16
C THR A 153 -13.05 -13.47 5.05
N LYS A 154 -12.93 -12.31 4.42
CA LYS A 154 -11.71 -11.48 4.42
C LYS A 154 -12.07 -10.08 4.91
N SER A 155 -11.20 -9.51 5.72
CA SER A 155 -11.42 -8.21 6.36
C SER A 155 -10.44 -7.16 5.82
N PHE A 156 -10.90 -5.93 5.73
CA PHE A 156 -10.08 -4.76 5.35
C PHE A 156 -9.31 -4.92 4.02
N VAL A 157 -9.94 -5.53 3.02
CA VAL A 157 -9.34 -5.72 1.70
C VAL A 157 -9.29 -4.37 0.97
N LEU A 158 -8.08 -3.91 0.64
CA LEU A 158 -7.85 -2.66 -0.09
C LEU A 158 -8.54 -2.75 -1.46
N ASP A 159 -9.29 -1.72 -1.83
CA ASP A 159 -10.08 -1.64 -3.08
C ASP A 159 -11.00 -2.85 -3.34
N GLY A 160 -11.22 -3.70 -2.31
CA GLY A 160 -12.01 -4.93 -2.41
C GLY A 160 -13.46 -4.70 -2.83
N GLY A 161 -13.98 -3.48 -2.63
CA GLY A 161 -15.33 -3.10 -3.05
C GLY A 161 -15.50 -2.98 -4.56
N SER A 162 -14.45 -2.63 -5.29
CA SER A 162 -14.45 -2.37 -6.74
C SER A 162 -13.53 -3.31 -7.54
N ALA A 163 -12.84 -4.24 -6.88
CA ALA A 163 -11.87 -5.12 -7.56
C ALA A 163 -12.55 -6.06 -8.57
N ASP A 164 -12.01 -6.09 -9.78
CA ASP A 164 -12.40 -7.00 -10.86
C ASP A 164 -11.76 -8.37 -10.68
N LEU A 165 -10.56 -8.42 -10.09
CA LEU A 165 -9.81 -9.62 -9.76
C LEU A 165 -9.41 -9.61 -8.27
N LEU A 166 -9.72 -10.70 -7.58
CA LEU A 166 -9.33 -10.93 -6.20
C LEU A 166 -8.32 -12.07 -6.12
N ILE A 167 -7.17 -11.85 -5.50
CA ILE A 167 -6.24 -12.91 -5.13
C ILE A 167 -6.57 -13.30 -3.69
N VAL A 168 -7.29 -14.39 -3.51
CA VAL A 168 -7.82 -14.83 -2.22
C VAL A 168 -6.87 -15.85 -1.59
N VAL A 169 -6.40 -15.56 -0.39
CA VAL A 169 -5.61 -16.50 0.41
C VAL A 169 -6.55 -17.44 1.15
N ALA A 170 -6.43 -18.75 0.92
CA ALA A 170 -7.32 -19.75 1.49
C ALA A 170 -6.53 -20.94 2.05
N ARG A 171 -7.17 -21.71 2.90
CA ARG A 171 -6.63 -22.93 3.47
C ARG A 171 -7.17 -24.15 2.75
N THR A 172 -6.26 -24.92 2.18
CA THR A 172 -6.57 -26.20 1.50
C THR A 172 -6.27 -27.40 2.38
N SER A 173 -5.36 -27.27 3.37
CA SER A 173 -5.05 -28.33 4.35
C SER A 173 -4.43 -27.75 5.63
N GLY A 174 -4.17 -28.59 6.63
CA GLY A 174 -3.51 -28.19 7.88
C GLY A 174 -4.39 -27.39 8.85
N ALA A 175 -3.80 -26.92 9.95
CA ALA A 175 -4.47 -26.10 10.94
C ALA A 175 -4.45 -24.61 10.58
N LYS A 176 -5.35 -23.82 11.19
CA LYS A 176 -5.55 -22.41 10.91
C LYS A 176 -4.27 -21.55 10.97
N SER A 177 -3.33 -21.88 11.85
CA SER A 177 -2.09 -21.13 12.08
C SER A 177 -0.86 -21.69 11.35
N ASP A 178 -1.03 -22.78 10.58
CA ASP A 178 0.09 -23.38 9.87
C ASP A 178 0.42 -22.56 8.62
N GLU A 179 1.70 -22.39 8.32
CA GLU A 179 2.15 -21.79 7.07
C GLU A 179 1.94 -22.75 5.87
N ALA A 180 2.13 -24.05 6.11
CA ALA A 180 1.77 -25.08 5.14
C ALA A 180 0.24 -25.20 5.02
N GLY A 181 -0.25 -25.58 3.83
CA GLY A 181 -1.69 -25.72 3.56
C GLY A 181 -2.38 -24.41 3.16
N ILE A 182 -1.61 -23.34 2.95
CA ILE A 182 -2.11 -22.09 2.36
C ILE A 182 -1.96 -22.15 0.85
N THR A 183 -3.04 -21.78 0.14
CA THR A 183 -3.10 -21.70 -1.32
C THR A 183 -3.71 -20.36 -1.72
N LEU A 184 -3.23 -19.76 -2.80
CA LEU A 184 -3.77 -18.54 -3.36
C LEU A 184 -4.69 -18.86 -4.54
N PHE A 185 -5.81 -18.14 -4.64
CA PHE A 185 -6.81 -18.35 -5.70
C PHE A 185 -7.13 -17.04 -6.41
N LEU A 186 -7.16 -17.07 -7.74
CA LEU A 186 -7.72 -16.01 -8.56
C LEU A 186 -9.25 -16.14 -8.57
N VAL A 187 -9.94 -15.13 -8.08
CA VAL A 187 -11.40 -15.10 -7.99
C VAL A 187 -11.90 -13.90 -8.78
N ASP A 188 -12.81 -14.14 -9.72
CA ASP A 188 -13.49 -13.09 -10.48
C ASP A 188 -14.29 -12.19 -9.54
N GLY A 189 -14.20 -10.89 -9.71
CA GLY A 189 -14.93 -9.93 -8.91
C GLY A 189 -16.46 -10.04 -9.00
N SER A 190 -16.98 -10.69 -10.05
CA SER A 190 -18.40 -10.98 -10.23
C SER A 190 -18.80 -12.40 -9.81
N ALA A 191 -17.91 -13.17 -9.19
CA ALA A 191 -18.15 -14.57 -8.83
C ALA A 191 -19.41 -14.75 -7.99
N LYS A 192 -20.24 -15.74 -8.36
CA LYS A 192 -21.44 -16.07 -7.59
C LYS A 192 -21.05 -16.52 -6.18
N GLY A 193 -21.73 -16.00 -5.17
CA GLY A 193 -21.44 -16.30 -3.77
C GLY A 193 -20.44 -15.35 -3.12
N LEU A 194 -19.80 -14.43 -3.88
CA LEU A 194 -19.03 -13.33 -3.35
C LEU A 194 -19.95 -12.18 -2.96
N THR A 195 -19.86 -11.72 -1.72
CA THR A 195 -20.52 -10.50 -1.25
C THR A 195 -19.50 -9.53 -0.68
N ARG A 196 -19.74 -8.24 -0.83
CA ARG A 196 -18.85 -7.16 -0.45
C ARG A 196 -19.54 -6.18 0.47
N GLN A 197 -18.86 -5.81 1.56
CA GLN A 197 -19.29 -4.76 2.47
C GLN A 197 -18.26 -3.66 2.45
N ASN A 198 -18.53 -2.57 1.76
CA ASN A 198 -17.67 -1.40 1.77
C ASN A 198 -17.62 -0.78 3.17
N LEU A 199 -16.42 -0.43 3.62
CA LEU A 199 -16.17 0.19 4.91
C LEU A 199 -15.90 1.69 4.74
N THR A 200 -16.41 2.47 5.68
CA THR A 200 -16.07 3.90 5.77
C THR A 200 -14.81 4.06 6.61
N MET A 201 -13.68 4.17 5.93
CA MET A 201 -12.39 4.35 6.57
C MET A 201 -12.17 5.81 6.99
N VAL A 202 -11.39 6.02 8.06
CA VAL A 202 -11.11 7.39 8.57
C VAL A 202 -10.30 8.22 7.56
N ASP A 203 -9.49 7.59 6.71
CA ASP A 203 -8.72 8.24 5.64
C ASP A 203 -9.49 8.36 4.32
N SER A 204 -10.75 7.93 4.30
CA SER A 204 -11.67 8.02 3.15
C SER A 204 -11.23 7.22 1.92
N ARG A 205 -10.31 6.26 2.06
CA ARG A 205 -9.94 5.33 0.99
C ARG A 205 -10.83 4.09 0.96
N ALA A 206 -10.90 3.43 -0.19
CA ALA A 206 -11.73 2.25 -0.39
C ALA A 206 -11.15 1.01 0.29
N VAL A 207 -11.95 0.40 1.14
CA VAL A 207 -11.68 -0.88 1.79
C VAL A 207 -12.98 -1.65 1.93
N ALA A 208 -12.96 -2.97 1.78
CA ALA A 208 -14.16 -3.80 1.96
C ALA A 208 -13.87 -5.05 2.79
N ASN A 209 -14.90 -5.51 3.49
CA ASN A 209 -14.98 -6.89 3.96
C ASN A 209 -15.61 -7.75 2.86
N LEU A 210 -15.07 -8.93 2.66
CA LEU A 210 -15.53 -9.90 1.67
C LEU A 210 -16.06 -11.13 2.38
N THR A 211 -17.20 -11.65 1.92
CA THR A 211 -17.74 -12.94 2.34
C THR A 211 -17.85 -13.84 1.11
N LEU A 212 -17.25 -15.00 1.19
CA LEU A 212 -17.29 -16.04 0.18
C LEU A 212 -18.19 -17.16 0.70
N SER A 213 -19.30 -17.42 0.01
CA SER A 213 -20.28 -18.45 0.37
C SER A 213 -20.45 -19.39 -0.82
N ASN A 214 -19.79 -20.55 -0.77
CA ASN A 214 -19.75 -21.52 -1.85
C ASN A 214 -19.29 -20.90 -3.19
N VAL A 215 -18.22 -20.11 -3.15
CA VAL A 215 -17.63 -19.56 -4.37
C VAL A 215 -16.85 -20.67 -5.07
N GLU A 216 -17.31 -21.05 -6.24
CA GLU A 216 -16.68 -22.09 -7.07
C GLU A 216 -15.58 -21.47 -7.94
N VAL A 217 -14.41 -22.13 -7.96
CA VAL A 217 -13.28 -21.76 -8.83
C VAL A 217 -12.73 -23.03 -9.51
N THR A 218 -12.17 -22.85 -10.70
CA THR A 218 -11.54 -23.95 -11.44
C THR A 218 -10.14 -24.25 -10.89
N ALA A 219 -9.54 -25.36 -11.30
CA ALA A 219 -8.14 -25.66 -10.95
C ALA A 219 -7.17 -24.61 -11.49
N ASP A 220 -7.47 -24.03 -12.66
CA ASP A 220 -6.66 -22.99 -13.29
C ASP A 220 -6.69 -21.65 -12.53
N SER A 221 -7.57 -21.52 -11.55
CA SER A 221 -7.62 -20.36 -10.65
C SER A 221 -6.56 -20.43 -9.54
N VAL A 222 -5.89 -21.56 -9.34
CA VAL A 222 -4.81 -21.67 -8.34
C VAL A 222 -3.60 -20.87 -8.80
N LEU A 223 -3.15 -19.96 -7.94
CA LEU A 223 -1.95 -19.17 -8.16
C LEU A 223 -0.79 -19.79 -7.36
N GLY A 224 0.17 -20.35 -8.07
CA GLY A 224 1.29 -21.08 -7.47
C GLY A 224 0.94 -22.52 -7.03
N PRO A 225 1.74 -23.09 -6.13
CA PRO A 225 1.53 -24.48 -5.67
C PRO A 225 0.38 -24.59 -4.67
N VAL A 226 -0.42 -25.65 -4.79
CA VAL A 226 -1.40 -26.03 -3.75
C VAL A 226 -0.64 -26.35 -2.46
N ASP A 227 -1.18 -25.90 -1.32
CA ASP A 227 -0.60 -26.05 0.03
C ASP A 227 0.74 -25.31 0.26
N GLY A 228 1.34 -24.71 -0.78
CA GLY A 228 2.64 -24.02 -0.72
C GLY A 228 2.59 -22.52 -1.00
N GLY A 229 1.40 -21.94 -1.05
CA GLY A 229 1.21 -20.52 -1.42
C GLY A 229 1.77 -19.50 -0.43
N PHE A 230 2.08 -19.91 0.82
CA PHE A 230 2.57 -18.97 1.83
C PHE A 230 3.89 -18.30 1.44
N ALA A 231 4.79 -19.00 0.77
CA ALA A 231 6.05 -18.41 0.30
C ALA A 231 5.84 -17.28 -0.73
N ILE A 232 4.86 -17.43 -1.64
CA ILE A 232 4.47 -16.39 -2.60
C ILE A 232 3.80 -15.23 -1.86
N LEU A 233 2.91 -15.53 -0.93
CA LEU A 233 2.22 -14.52 -0.10
C LEU A 233 3.22 -13.64 0.65
N GLU A 234 4.18 -14.24 1.38
CA GLU A 234 5.18 -13.49 2.16
C GLU A 234 6.06 -12.62 1.26
N GLN A 235 6.53 -13.15 0.12
CA GLN A 235 7.29 -12.36 -0.85
C GLN A 235 6.49 -11.21 -1.45
N THR A 236 5.20 -11.42 -1.70
CA THR A 236 4.28 -10.38 -2.16
C THR A 236 4.11 -9.29 -1.11
N LEU A 237 3.86 -9.70 0.14
CA LEU A 237 3.69 -8.78 1.26
C LEU A 237 4.97 -7.99 1.57
N ASP A 238 6.16 -8.56 1.41
CA ASP A 238 7.41 -7.82 1.63
C ASP A 238 7.56 -6.67 0.62
N ARG A 239 7.19 -6.89 -0.63
CA ARG A 239 7.16 -5.83 -1.66
C ARG A 239 6.06 -4.80 -1.41
N ALA A 240 4.88 -5.26 -1.00
CA ALA A 240 3.77 -4.39 -0.61
C ALA A 240 4.13 -3.50 0.59
N ARG A 241 4.83 -4.03 1.58
CA ARG A 241 5.34 -3.30 2.76
C ARG A 241 6.36 -2.23 2.37
N ALA A 242 7.31 -2.56 1.50
CA ALA A 242 8.31 -1.61 1.02
C ALA A 242 7.68 -0.47 0.19
N GLY A 243 6.77 -0.78 -0.74
CA GLY A 243 6.10 0.22 -1.55
C GLY A 243 5.15 1.10 -0.74
N LEU A 244 4.36 0.53 0.19
CA LEU A 244 3.54 1.32 1.11
C LEU A 244 4.40 2.23 2.01
N ALA A 245 5.57 1.74 2.45
CA ALA A 245 6.50 2.57 3.21
C ALA A 245 7.00 3.78 2.41
N ALA A 246 7.19 3.66 1.09
CA ALA A 246 7.51 4.81 0.22
C ALA A 246 6.37 5.84 0.20
N GLU A 247 5.11 5.43 0.06
CA GLU A 247 3.95 6.32 0.17
C GLU A 247 3.92 7.02 1.54
N MET A 248 4.19 6.27 2.62
CA MET A 248 4.23 6.81 3.98
C MET A 248 5.32 7.87 4.15
N ILE A 249 6.50 7.70 3.54
CA ILE A 249 7.57 8.71 3.54
C ILE A 249 7.12 9.98 2.80
N GLY A 250 6.46 9.85 1.66
CA GLY A 250 5.89 10.99 0.94
C GLY A 250 4.89 11.76 1.79
N THR A 251 3.97 11.05 2.44
CA THR A 251 2.98 11.62 3.35
C THR A 251 3.63 12.36 4.53
N ALA A 252 4.64 11.76 5.17
CA ALA A 252 5.37 12.37 6.27
C ALA A 252 6.17 13.60 5.85
N THR A 253 6.80 13.54 4.67
CA THR A 253 7.57 14.64 4.09
C THR A 253 6.68 15.86 3.87
N GLN A 254 5.53 15.66 3.24
CA GLN A 254 4.61 16.77 2.97
C GLN A 254 4.02 17.36 4.26
N ALA A 255 3.65 16.51 5.23
CA ALA A 255 3.20 16.97 6.54
C ALA A 255 4.26 17.83 7.23
N PHE A 256 5.54 17.43 7.12
CA PHE A 256 6.67 18.18 7.67
C PHE A 256 6.89 19.52 6.94
N GLU A 257 6.88 19.52 5.61
CA GLU A 257 7.08 20.75 4.82
C GLU A 257 5.98 21.80 5.08
N ILE A 258 4.70 21.39 5.08
CA ILE A 258 3.57 22.27 5.43
C ILE A 258 3.77 22.84 6.85
N THR A 259 4.24 22.02 7.77
CA THR A 259 4.50 22.45 9.15
C THR A 259 5.65 23.45 9.21
N LEU A 260 6.74 23.22 8.50
CA LEU A 260 7.86 24.18 8.43
C LEU A 260 7.43 25.54 7.85
N ASP A 261 6.63 25.55 6.80
CA ASP A 261 6.13 26.79 6.19
C ASP A 261 5.21 27.55 7.15
N TYR A 262 4.38 26.83 7.90
CA TYR A 262 3.60 27.45 8.95
C TYR A 262 4.46 28.05 10.07
N LEU A 263 5.50 27.36 10.54
CA LEU A 263 6.44 27.87 11.53
C LEU A 263 7.16 29.14 11.07
N LYS A 264 7.49 29.26 9.76
CA LYS A 264 8.14 30.43 9.17
C LYS A 264 7.22 31.65 9.05
N THR A 265 5.92 31.40 8.82
CA THR A 265 4.96 32.46 8.47
C THR A 265 4.09 32.91 9.64
N ARG A 266 3.80 32.03 10.61
CA ARG A 266 2.92 32.33 11.75
C ARG A 266 3.62 33.20 12.76
N THR A 267 2.98 34.32 13.14
CA THR A 267 3.46 35.23 14.20
C THR A 267 2.61 35.07 15.45
N GLN A 268 3.22 34.90 16.61
CA GLN A 268 2.64 34.92 17.94
C GLN A 268 3.66 35.49 18.94
N PHE A 269 3.18 36.08 20.04
CA PHE A 269 4.04 36.67 21.07
C PHE A 269 5.04 37.69 20.52
N GLY A 270 4.65 38.44 19.47
CA GLY A 270 5.44 39.48 18.86
C GLY A 270 6.55 39.03 17.91
N GLN A 271 6.63 37.73 17.60
CA GLN A 271 7.67 37.16 16.70
C GLN A 271 7.16 35.94 15.93
N GLY A 272 7.89 35.57 14.90
CA GLY A 272 7.61 34.32 14.16
C GLY A 272 7.77 33.10 15.08
N ILE A 273 6.80 32.16 15.06
CA ILE A 273 6.84 31.02 15.99
C ILE A 273 8.01 30.08 15.73
N GLY A 274 8.54 30.03 14.51
CA GLY A 274 9.74 29.25 14.15
C GLY A 274 11.02 29.73 14.85
N THR A 275 11.02 30.88 15.52
CA THR A 275 12.16 31.36 16.32
C THR A 275 12.23 30.74 17.72
N PHE A 276 11.17 30.08 18.17
CA PHE A 276 11.17 29.39 19.45
C PHE A 276 11.96 28.08 19.40
N GLN A 277 13.00 27.96 20.24
CA GLN A 277 13.88 26.79 20.26
C GLN A 277 13.13 25.48 20.45
N ALA A 278 12.08 25.45 21.27
CA ALA A 278 11.27 24.24 21.48
C ALA A 278 10.70 23.69 20.15
N LEU A 279 10.26 24.55 19.24
CA LEU A 279 9.75 24.14 17.91
C LEU A 279 10.90 23.79 16.97
N GLN A 280 12.01 24.53 17.00
CA GLN A 280 13.20 24.21 16.20
C GLN A 280 13.77 22.83 16.53
N HIS A 281 13.90 22.49 17.81
CA HIS A 281 14.37 21.17 18.26
C HIS A 281 13.47 20.03 17.82
N ARG A 282 12.15 20.21 17.90
CA ARG A 282 11.18 19.23 17.43
C ARG A 282 11.25 19.04 15.92
N ALA A 283 11.34 20.12 15.16
CA ALA A 283 11.46 20.08 13.70
C ALA A 283 12.79 19.41 13.27
N ALA A 284 13.92 19.76 13.92
CA ALA A 284 15.23 19.17 13.62
C ALA A 284 15.25 17.65 13.90
N LYS A 285 14.68 17.22 15.03
CA LYS A 285 14.55 15.80 15.36
C LYS A 285 13.70 15.06 14.33
N LEU A 286 12.52 15.60 13.99
CA LEU A 286 11.64 14.99 13.00
C LEU A 286 12.30 14.89 11.64
N TYR A 287 13.04 15.91 11.20
CA TYR A 287 13.81 15.87 9.96
C TYR A 287 14.84 14.74 9.95
N THR A 288 15.58 14.59 11.05
CA THR A 288 16.56 13.50 11.19
C THR A 288 15.90 12.13 11.09
N ASP A 289 14.80 11.92 11.82
CA ASP A 289 14.06 10.66 11.81
C ASP A 289 13.47 10.36 10.41
N LEU A 290 13.03 11.40 9.69
CA LEU A 290 12.50 11.28 8.33
C LEU A 290 13.57 10.82 7.33
N GLU A 291 14.77 11.41 7.38
CA GLU A 291 15.87 11.03 6.49
C GLU A 291 16.40 9.62 6.79
N LEU A 292 16.43 9.22 8.06
CA LEU A 292 16.77 7.84 8.44
C LEU A 292 15.72 6.84 7.92
N ALA A 293 14.43 7.15 8.05
CA ALA A 293 13.35 6.30 7.56
C ALA A 293 13.36 6.23 6.03
N ARG A 294 13.60 7.34 5.34
CA ARG A 294 13.78 7.39 3.87
C ARG A 294 14.90 6.46 3.42
N SER A 295 16.04 6.48 4.10
CA SER A 295 17.18 5.60 3.79
C SER A 295 16.81 4.12 3.96
N CYS A 296 16.04 3.76 5.00
CA CYS A 296 15.56 2.39 5.19
C CYS A 296 14.62 1.95 4.07
N VAL A 297 13.71 2.83 3.63
CA VAL A 297 12.76 2.53 2.53
C VAL A 297 13.49 2.35 1.22
N GLN A 298 14.46 3.21 0.93
CA GLN A 298 15.31 3.10 -0.25
C GLN A 298 16.06 1.77 -0.28
N ALA A 299 16.71 1.42 0.83
CA ALA A 299 17.43 0.14 0.94
C ALA A 299 16.50 -1.08 0.72
N ALA A 300 15.25 -1.02 1.19
CA ALA A 300 14.31 -2.11 0.98
C ALA A 300 13.88 -2.24 -0.50
N LEU A 301 13.63 -1.12 -1.18
CA LEU A 301 13.27 -1.11 -2.60
C LEU A 301 14.45 -1.55 -3.48
N ASP A 302 15.65 -1.04 -3.21
CA ASP A 302 16.86 -1.44 -3.92
C ASP A 302 17.14 -2.95 -3.74
N ALA A 303 17.00 -3.48 -2.51
CA ALA A 303 17.17 -4.91 -2.22
C ALA A 303 16.18 -5.80 -3.02
N ILE A 304 14.95 -5.31 -3.26
CA ILE A 304 13.97 -6.04 -4.08
C ILE A 304 14.43 -6.11 -5.54
N ASP A 305 14.89 -5.00 -6.11
CA ASP A 305 15.35 -4.94 -7.50
C ASP A 305 16.65 -5.73 -7.70
N GLU A 306 17.54 -5.71 -6.71
CA GLU A 306 18.79 -6.50 -6.67
C GLU A 306 18.56 -7.98 -6.32
N LYS A 307 17.34 -8.40 -5.98
CA LYS A 307 16.98 -9.76 -5.55
C LYS A 307 17.82 -10.26 -4.36
N SER A 308 18.09 -9.35 -3.41
CA SER A 308 18.88 -9.62 -2.20
C SER A 308 18.20 -10.65 -1.28
N ASN A 309 19.00 -11.38 -0.52
CA ASN A 309 18.50 -12.26 0.55
C ASN A 309 17.91 -11.49 1.75
N ASP A 310 18.21 -10.19 1.87
CA ASP A 310 17.82 -9.34 3.00
C ASP A 310 16.45 -8.67 2.83
N ILE A 311 15.74 -8.90 1.71
CA ILE A 311 14.44 -8.28 1.41
C ILE A 311 13.48 -8.36 2.60
N ARG A 312 13.35 -9.53 3.25
CA ARG A 312 12.42 -9.74 4.37
C ARG A 312 12.73 -8.83 5.56
N ALA A 313 13.99 -8.74 5.92
CA ALA A 313 14.45 -7.91 7.04
C ALA A 313 14.32 -6.41 6.70
N LEU A 314 14.80 -6.00 5.52
CA LEU A 314 14.75 -4.61 5.08
C LEU A 314 13.32 -4.11 4.87
N ALA A 315 12.40 -4.91 4.34
CA ALA A 315 10.99 -4.55 4.23
C ALA A 315 10.34 -4.33 5.61
N SER A 316 10.67 -5.17 6.60
CA SER A 316 10.18 -4.97 7.97
C SER A 316 10.79 -3.74 8.64
N LEU A 317 12.09 -3.49 8.45
CA LEU A 317 12.76 -2.29 8.95
C LEU A 317 12.16 -1.02 8.33
N ALA A 318 11.98 -1.00 7.01
CA ALA A 318 11.40 0.12 6.27
C ALA A 318 9.99 0.44 6.76
N LYS A 319 9.11 -0.59 6.85
CA LYS A 319 7.72 -0.40 7.28
C LYS A 319 7.61 0.07 8.73
N ALA A 320 8.43 -0.48 9.64
CA ALA A 320 8.47 -0.03 11.03
C ALA A 320 8.91 1.44 11.15
N LYS A 321 10.00 1.81 10.48
CA LYS A 321 10.55 3.18 10.51
C LYS A 321 9.62 4.19 9.85
N ALA A 322 9.03 3.85 8.70
CA ALA A 322 8.05 4.70 8.04
C ALA A 322 6.80 4.90 8.90
N ALA A 323 6.33 3.85 9.62
CA ALA A 323 5.21 3.96 10.55
C ALA A 323 5.51 4.92 11.71
N ASP A 324 6.67 4.76 12.35
CA ASP A 324 7.08 5.62 13.47
C ASP A 324 7.18 7.10 13.05
N VAL A 325 7.84 7.38 11.92
CA VAL A 325 8.05 8.75 11.47
C VAL A 325 6.78 9.40 10.97
N LEU A 326 5.91 8.67 10.26
CA LEU A 326 4.63 9.20 9.80
C LEU A 326 3.69 9.47 10.98
N HIS A 327 3.70 8.59 11.98
CA HIS A 327 2.99 8.81 13.25
C HIS A 327 3.44 10.12 13.89
N LEU A 328 4.74 10.31 14.06
CA LEU A 328 5.31 11.52 14.65
C LEU A 328 5.01 12.75 13.80
N ALA A 329 5.26 12.71 12.48
CA ALA A 329 5.05 13.84 11.59
C ALA A 329 3.61 14.33 11.58
N SER A 330 2.64 13.41 11.52
CA SER A 330 1.22 13.76 11.54
C SER A 330 0.77 14.37 12.89
N ASN A 331 1.30 13.89 14.01
CA ASN A 331 1.04 14.45 15.32
C ASN A 331 1.68 15.84 15.49
N GLU A 332 2.95 15.99 15.07
CA GLU A 332 3.66 17.27 15.09
C GLU A 332 2.99 18.32 14.19
N MET A 333 2.47 17.90 13.03
CA MET A 333 1.69 18.79 12.18
C MET A 333 0.49 19.36 12.91
N VAL A 334 -0.33 18.53 13.56
CA VAL A 334 -1.48 19.01 14.35
C VAL A 334 -1.02 19.89 15.50
N GLN A 335 -0.04 19.47 16.27
CA GLN A 335 0.45 20.18 17.44
C GLN A 335 1.02 21.56 17.09
N MET A 336 1.88 21.66 16.05
CA MET A 336 2.56 22.90 15.71
C MET A 336 1.64 23.91 15.01
N HIS A 337 0.56 23.44 14.35
CA HIS A 337 -0.48 24.33 13.84
C HIS A 337 -1.44 24.84 14.92
N GLY A 338 -1.48 24.21 16.09
CA GLY A 338 -2.37 24.58 17.18
C GLY A 338 -3.85 24.43 16.80
N GLY A 339 -4.67 25.40 17.18
CA GLY A 339 -6.12 25.32 16.98
C GLY A 339 -6.57 25.04 15.55
N ILE A 340 -5.93 25.64 14.54
CA ILE A 340 -6.27 25.42 13.12
C ILE A 340 -6.02 23.96 12.70
N GLY A 341 -4.98 23.32 13.24
CA GLY A 341 -4.64 21.93 12.94
C GLY A 341 -5.68 20.91 13.40
N MET A 342 -6.56 21.31 14.31
CA MET A 342 -7.68 20.49 14.81
C MET A 342 -8.96 20.64 13.98
N THR A 343 -8.99 21.57 13.04
CA THR A 343 -10.20 21.90 12.27
C THR A 343 -10.15 21.24 10.88
N ASP A 344 -11.32 21.03 10.27
CA ASP A 344 -11.42 20.55 8.88
C ASP A 344 -11.04 21.64 7.84
N ALA A 345 -10.84 22.89 8.27
CA ALA A 345 -10.34 23.94 7.41
C ALA A 345 -8.85 23.76 7.02
N HIS A 346 -8.11 22.95 7.78
CA HIS A 346 -6.72 22.61 7.53
C HIS A 346 -6.55 21.12 7.21
N ASP A 347 -5.55 20.78 6.38
CA ASP A 347 -5.34 19.38 5.92
C ASP A 347 -4.70 18.48 6.97
N ALA A 348 -4.20 18.99 8.11
CA ALA A 348 -3.53 18.21 9.16
C ALA A 348 -4.34 16.97 9.60
N GLY A 349 -5.66 17.12 9.72
CA GLY A 349 -6.55 16.02 10.06
C GLY A 349 -6.56 14.89 9.00
N LEU A 350 -6.40 15.21 7.71
CA LEU A 350 -6.35 14.23 6.62
C LEU A 350 -5.03 13.45 6.67
N TYR A 351 -3.90 14.13 6.86
CA TYR A 351 -2.59 13.50 7.03
C TYR A 351 -2.56 12.57 8.25
N MET A 352 -3.12 13.01 9.40
CA MET A 352 -3.23 12.18 10.59
C MET A 352 -4.09 10.93 10.35
N LYS A 353 -5.23 11.06 9.70
CA LYS A 353 -6.13 9.94 9.40
C LYS A 353 -5.47 8.94 8.47
N ARG A 354 -4.78 9.41 7.40
CA ARG A 354 -4.01 8.54 6.52
C ARG A 354 -2.90 7.82 7.26
N ALA A 355 -2.19 8.50 8.15
CA ALA A 355 -1.15 7.91 8.97
C ALA A 355 -1.66 6.69 9.74
N ARG A 356 -2.80 6.80 10.42
CA ARG A 356 -3.36 5.69 11.23
C ARG A 356 -3.71 4.47 10.39
N VAL A 357 -4.27 4.68 9.19
CA VAL A 357 -4.61 3.56 8.29
C VAL A 357 -3.35 2.95 7.68
N ALA A 358 -2.41 3.76 7.17
CA ALA A 358 -1.18 3.27 6.58
C ALA A 358 -0.28 2.53 7.60
N GLU A 359 -0.24 2.99 8.86
CA GLU A 359 0.48 2.31 9.95
C GLU A 359 -0.04 0.88 10.14
N ALA A 360 -1.35 0.65 10.13
CA ALA A 360 -1.96 -0.65 10.35
C ALA A 360 -1.87 -1.59 9.14
N THR A 361 -1.90 -1.04 7.92
CA THR A 361 -1.91 -1.80 6.67
C THR A 361 -0.64 -2.64 6.52
N PHE A 362 -0.78 -3.93 6.22
CA PHE A 362 0.29 -4.93 6.10
C PHE A 362 1.18 -5.09 7.35
N GLY A 363 0.64 -4.77 8.53
CA GLY A 363 1.29 -4.89 9.82
C GLY A 363 1.77 -3.56 10.40
N GLY A 364 1.54 -3.35 11.69
CA GLY A 364 2.00 -2.17 12.42
C GLY A 364 3.47 -2.24 12.85
N SER A 365 3.99 -1.15 13.43
CA SER A 365 5.40 -1.04 13.83
C SER A 365 5.84 -2.17 14.78
N SER A 366 5.01 -2.54 15.76
CA SER A 366 5.32 -3.64 16.70
C SER A 366 5.42 -5.00 15.99
N TYR A 367 4.50 -5.29 15.04
CA TYR A 367 4.55 -6.50 14.22
C TYR A 367 5.86 -6.59 13.44
N HIS A 368 6.30 -5.49 12.82
CA HIS A 368 7.51 -5.47 12.03
C HIS A 368 8.78 -5.54 12.85
N ARG A 369 8.81 -4.96 14.05
CA ARG A 369 9.93 -5.10 14.98
C ARG A 369 10.09 -6.54 15.47
N ASP A 370 8.98 -7.21 15.84
CA ASP A 370 8.97 -8.62 16.23
C ASP A 370 9.44 -9.51 15.06
N ARG A 371 8.91 -9.27 13.84
CA ARG A 371 9.33 -10.00 12.64
C ARG A 371 10.81 -9.80 12.32
N TYR A 372 11.31 -8.58 12.42
CA TYR A 372 12.73 -8.27 12.20
C TYR A 372 13.64 -8.98 13.21
N ALA A 373 13.26 -8.96 14.48
CA ALA A 373 14.01 -9.65 15.54
C ALA A 373 14.05 -11.17 15.29
N LYS A 374 12.91 -11.78 14.98
CA LYS A 374 12.83 -13.22 14.64
C LYS A 374 13.69 -13.59 13.43
N LEU A 375 13.73 -12.75 12.39
CA LEU A 375 14.59 -12.95 11.22
C LEU A 375 16.09 -12.84 11.58
N GLY A 376 16.43 -12.08 12.61
CA GLY A 376 17.76 -11.96 13.17
C GLY A 376 18.14 -13.03 14.20
N GLY A 377 17.23 -13.97 14.49
CA GLY A 377 17.48 -15.08 15.42
C GLY A 377 17.22 -14.76 16.90
N PHE A 378 16.42 -13.72 17.20
CA PHE A 378 16.03 -13.31 18.56
C PHE A 378 14.62 -13.77 18.93
#